data_af49731f0e7dfe762a9d6d31fb68526e
#
_entry.id   af49731f0e7dfe762a9d6d31fb68526e
#
_cell.length_a   1.000
_cell.length_b   1.000
_cell.length_c   1.000
_cell.angle_alpha   90.00
_cell.angle_beta   90.00
_cell.angle_gamma   90.00
#
_symmetry.space_group_name_H-M   'P 1'
#
loop_
_entity.id
_entity.type
_entity.pdbx_description
1 polymer ?
#
loop_
_entity_poly.entity_id
_entity_poly.type
_entity_poly.pdbx_seq_one_letter_code
_entity_poly.pdbx_strand_id
1 'polypeptide(L)'
;MGVYWNNNGKNGDSTIDIEDSFIISYVKKWIYSKGDTLMNADVEFLNYVYQNSQMGIDTLEQLLEITEDEKLQTCLEKQIEGYRKFHNEARDILNRNGYDEKGLGTFEKIRTYLMVNLQTMADDSTSHIARMLIQGSSMGITEAVKKLHQYENDVEKDIKKLMERLQEFEEENVEKLKEFL
;
A
#
# COMPACT_ATOMS: atom_id res chain seq x y z
N MET A 1 -61.37 -50.40 -12.74
CA MET A 1 -61.30 -49.24 -13.59
C MET A 1 -59.83 -48.95 -13.84
N GLY A 2 -59.39 -49.33 -15.03
CA GLY A 2 -58.00 -49.37 -15.39
C GLY A 2 -57.46 -47.96 -15.76
N VAL A 3 -56.25 -47.71 -15.45
CA VAL A 3 -55.46 -46.57 -15.98
C VAL A 3 -54.34 -47.17 -16.82
N TYR A 4 -54.43 -46.94 -18.12
CA TYR A 4 -53.44 -47.37 -19.10
C TYR A 4 -52.23 -46.44 -19.07
N TRP A 5 -51.07 -47.00 -18.92
CA TRP A 5 -49.80 -46.33 -19.23
C TRP A 5 -49.55 -46.44 -20.74
N ASN A 6 -49.42 -45.29 -21.39
CA ASN A 6 -48.96 -45.24 -22.78
C ASN A 6 -47.53 -44.73 -22.79
N ASN A 7 -46.65 -45.64 -23.14
CA ASN A 7 -45.22 -45.42 -23.30
C ASN A 7 -44.99 -45.04 -24.76
N ASN A 8 -44.73 -43.77 -25.04
CA ASN A 8 -44.12 -43.38 -26.31
C ASN A 8 -42.92 -42.52 -26.05
N GLY A 9 -41.77 -43.16 -26.29
CA GLY A 9 -40.48 -42.52 -26.22
C GLY A 9 -40.33 -41.37 -27.19
N LYS A 10 -39.75 -40.29 -26.70
CA LYS A 10 -38.89 -39.41 -27.45
C LYS A 10 -37.79 -38.95 -26.51
N ASN A 11 -36.60 -39.42 -26.79
CA ASN A 11 -35.36 -38.83 -26.29
C ASN A 11 -35.32 -37.38 -26.70
N GLY A 12 -35.41 -36.51 -25.77
CA GLY A 12 -35.22 -35.06 -25.90
C GLY A 12 -34.28 -34.67 -24.81
N ASP A 13 -33.03 -34.62 -25.16
CA ASP A 13 -31.89 -34.06 -24.45
C ASP A 13 -32.23 -32.60 -24.05
N SER A 14 -32.57 -32.36 -22.80
CA SER A 14 -32.86 -31.02 -22.28
C SER A 14 -32.56 -30.86 -20.79
N THR A 15 -31.60 -31.60 -20.28
CA THR A 15 -31.19 -31.49 -18.86
C THR A 15 -29.79 -30.88 -18.67
N ILE A 16 -29.19 -30.29 -19.71
CA ILE A 16 -27.82 -29.77 -19.63
C ILE A 16 -27.78 -28.23 -19.49
N ASP A 17 -28.84 -27.51 -19.88
CA ASP A 17 -28.78 -26.04 -20.01
C ASP A 17 -29.00 -25.23 -18.73
N ILE A 18 -29.51 -25.80 -17.65
CA ILE A 18 -29.80 -25.03 -16.42
C ILE A 18 -28.66 -25.12 -15.42
N GLU A 19 -27.99 -26.27 -15.27
CA GLU A 19 -26.87 -26.42 -14.35
C GLU A 19 -25.60 -25.71 -14.86
N ASP A 20 -25.32 -25.77 -16.16
CA ASP A 20 -24.18 -25.08 -16.76
C ASP A 20 -24.29 -23.54 -16.66
N SER A 21 -25.48 -23.00 -16.82
CA SER A 21 -25.72 -21.56 -16.66
C SER A 21 -25.48 -21.08 -15.24
N PHE A 22 -25.87 -21.86 -14.23
CA PHE A 22 -25.65 -21.53 -12.82
C PHE A 22 -24.16 -21.66 -12.47
N ILE A 23 -23.51 -22.74 -12.88
CA ILE A 23 -22.08 -22.96 -12.65
C ILE A 23 -21.25 -21.87 -13.33
N ILE A 24 -21.56 -21.52 -14.58
CA ILE A 24 -20.91 -20.44 -15.30
C ILE A 24 -21.14 -19.07 -14.63
N SER A 25 -22.34 -18.82 -14.10
CA SER A 25 -22.65 -17.62 -13.34
C SER A 25 -21.88 -17.56 -12.03
N TYR A 26 -21.79 -18.68 -11.29
CA TYR A 26 -21.00 -18.78 -10.04
C TYR A 26 -19.49 -18.65 -10.31
N VAL A 27 -18.98 -19.31 -11.34
CA VAL A 27 -17.58 -19.22 -11.73
C VAL A 27 -17.23 -17.81 -12.20
N LYS A 28 -18.08 -17.17 -13.01
CA LYS A 28 -17.92 -15.75 -13.37
C LYS A 28 -17.94 -14.85 -12.13
N LYS A 29 -18.91 -15.02 -11.24
CA LYS A 29 -19.00 -14.25 -9.99
C LYS A 29 -17.78 -14.48 -9.09
N TRP A 30 -17.25 -15.71 -9.04
CA TRP A 30 -16.05 -16.04 -8.28
C TRP A 30 -14.79 -15.44 -8.92
N ILE A 31 -14.66 -15.49 -10.27
CA ILE A 31 -13.56 -14.88 -11.00
C ILE A 31 -13.61 -13.34 -10.86
N TYR A 32 -14.78 -12.73 -11.00
CA TYR A 32 -14.95 -11.28 -10.81
C TYR A 32 -14.70 -10.87 -9.35
N SER A 33 -15.16 -11.65 -8.38
CA SER A 33 -14.89 -11.40 -6.95
C SER A 33 -13.40 -11.54 -6.63
N LYS A 34 -12.69 -12.50 -7.22
CA LYS A 34 -11.25 -12.65 -7.06
C LYS A 34 -10.46 -11.57 -7.82
N GLY A 35 -10.93 -11.16 -9.00
CA GLY A 35 -10.36 -10.05 -9.76
C GLY A 35 -10.50 -8.72 -9.02
N ASP A 36 -11.67 -8.44 -8.47
CA ASP A 36 -11.91 -7.24 -7.66
C ASP A 36 -11.10 -7.24 -6.36
N THR A 37 -10.88 -8.40 -5.74
CA THR A 37 -10.07 -8.53 -4.51
C THR A 37 -8.58 -8.33 -4.80
N LEU A 38 -8.07 -8.88 -5.90
CA LEU A 38 -6.68 -8.66 -6.35
C LEU A 38 -6.43 -7.20 -6.72
N MET A 39 -7.30 -6.58 -7.52
CA MET A 39 -7.23 -5.16 -7.85
C MET A 39 -7.32 -4.26 -6.61
N ASN A 40 -8.11 -4.63 -5.61
CA ASN A 40 -8.24 -3.86 -4.38
C ASN A 40 -6.95 -3.91 -3.54
N ALA A 41 -6.28 -5.06 -3.46
CA ALA A 41 -5.02 -5.22 -2.75
C ALA A 41 -3.87 -4.44 -3.43
N ASP A 42 -3.76 -4.53 -4.77
CA ASP A 42 -2.77 -3.77 -5.55
C ASP A 42 -2.94 -2.26 -5.36
N VAL A 43 -4.17 -1.77 -5.50
CA VAL A 43 -4.50 -0.35 -5.28
C VAL A 43 -4.23 0.08 -3.85
N GLU A 44 -4.46 -0.79 -2.86
CA GLU A 44 -4.17 -0.51 -1.46
C GLU A 44 -2.66 -0.40 -1.21
N PHE A 45 -1.84 -1.28 -1.80
CA PHE A 45 -0.38 -1.20 -1.71
C PHE A 45 0.17 0.06 -2.39
N LEU A 46 -0.29 0.35 -3.60
CA LEU A 46 0.15 1.54 -4.34
C LEU A 46 -0.22 2.83 -3.60
N ASN A 47 -1.44 2.92 -3.07
CA ASN A 47 -1.83 4.06 -2.24
C ASN A 47 -1.02 4.15 -0.95
N TYR A 48 -0.65 3.02 -0.34
CA TYR A 48 0.24 3.01 0.81
C TYR A 48 1.60 3.61 0.46
N VAL A 49 2.25 3.12 -0.60
CA VAL A 49 3.56 3.63 -1.05
C VAL A 49 3.48 5.12 -1.38
N TYR A 50 2.44 5.54 -2.11
CA TYR A 50 2.19 6.93 -2.47
C TYR A 50 2.06 7.84 -1.24
N GLN A 51 1.19 7.46 -0.29
CA GLN A 51 0.91 8.24 0.92
C GLN A 51 2.10 8.30 1.87
N ASN A 52 2.79 7.17 2.08
CA ASN A 52 3.97 7.12 2.94
C ASN A 52 5.10 7.99 2.38
N SER A 53 5.35 7.90 1.09
CA SER A 53 6.37 8.70 0.42
C SER A 53 6.05 10.20 0.48
N GLN A 54 4.79 10.59 0.26
CA GLN A 54 4.38 11.98 0.38
C GLN A 54 4.57 12.51 1.80
N MET A 55 4.17 11.74 2.79
CA MET A 55 4.35 12.11 4.20
C MET A 55 5.84 12.26 4.55
N GLY A 56 6.68 11.35 4.05
CA GLY A 56 8.13 11.43 4.23
C GLY A 56 8.70 12.72 3.63
N ILE A 57 8.34 13.05 2.39
CA ILE A 57 8.76 14.28 1.72
C ILE A 57 8.34 15.51 2.53
N ASP A 58 7.04 15.63 2.86
CA ASP A 58 6.48 16.79 3.56
C ASP A 58 7.16 17.02 4.93
N THR A 59 7.46 15.93 5.64
CA THR A 59 8.10 15.99 6.96
C THR A 59 9.57 16.39 6.86
N LEU A 60 10.31 15.77 5.93
CA LEU A 60 11.74 16.02 5.78
C LEU A 60 12.02 17.41 5.22
N GLU A 61 11.17 17.95 4.32
CA GLU A 61 11.30 19.32 3.81
C GLU A 61 11.14 20.34 4.95
N GLN A 62 10.17 20.14 5.85
CA GLN A 62 9.99 21.03 7.02
C GLN A 62 11.18 20.94 7.99
N LEU A 63 11.74 19.73 8.21
CA LEU A 63 12.90 19.56 9.07
C LEU A 63 14.17 20.16 8.47
N LEU A 64 14.31 20.08 7.15
CA LEU A 64 15.45 20.67 6.44
C LEU A 64 15.54 22.18 6.64
N GLU A 65 14.39 22.87 6.75
CA GLU A 65 14.34 24.32 6.98
C GLU A 65 14.90 24.75 8.35
N ILE A 66 14.84 23.87 9.36
CA ILE A 66 15.25 24.17 10.74
C ILE A 66 16.54 23.45 11.16
N THR A 67 17.07 22.55 10.33
CA THR A 67 18.28 21.77 10.62
C THR A 67 19.53 22.60 10.31
N GLU A 68 20.39 22.82 11.32
CA GLU A 68 21.67 23.55 11.14
C GLU A 68 22.85 22.62 10.83
N ASP A 69 22.78 21.34 11.18
CA ASP A 69 23.85 20.34 10.95
C ASP A 69 23.92 19.95 9.45
N GLU A 70 24.99 20.34 8.76
CA GLU A 70 25.20 20.06 7.34
C GLU A 70 25.19 18.57 6.98
N LYS A 71 25.63 17.69 7.90
CA LYS A 71 25.62 16.25 7.65
C LYS A 71 24.20 15.70 7.71
N LEU A 72 23.41 16.15 8.68
CA LEU A 72 22.02 15.79 8.79
C LEU A 72 21.25 16.36 7.59
N GLN A 73 21.46 17.61 7.18
CA GLN A 73 20.86 18.19 5.97
C GLN A 73 21.11 17.31 4.74
N THR A 74 22.37 16.92 4.51
CA THR A 74 22.73 16.02 3.41
C THR A 74 22.03 14.66 3.50
N CYS A 75 21.84 14.13 4.71
CA CYS A 75 21.11 12.89 4.94
C CYS A 75 19.63 13.05 4.60
N LEU A 76 18.99 14.13 5.06
CA LEU A 76 17.59 14.43 4.80
C LEU A 76 17.30 14.63 3.29
N GLU A 77 18.16 15.38 2.60
CA GLU A 77 18.04 15.60 1.15
C GLU A 77 18.06 14.28 0.36
N LYS A 78 18.96 13.35 0.71
CA LYS A 78 19.02 12.03 0.06
C LYS A 78 17.75 11.21 0.34
N GLN A 79 17.20 11.30 1.55
CA GLN A 79 15.95 10.63 1.87
C GLN A 79 14.78 11.21 1.10
N ILE A 80 14.67 12.54 0.98
CA ILE A 80 13.67 13.22 0.15
C ILE A 80 13.72 12.73 -1.30
N GLU A 81 14.94 12.64 -1.86
CA GLU A 81 15.13 12.17 -3.23
C GLU A 81 14.69 10.71 -3.41
N GLY A 82 14.95 9.86 -2.41
CA GLY A 82 14.48 8.49 -2.37
C GLY A 82 12.96 8.40 -2.32
N TYR A 83 12.33 9.12 -1.41
CA TYR A 83 10.86 9.14 -1.31
C TYR A 83 10.17 9.67 -2.58
N ARG A 84 10.73 10.69 -3.24
CA ARG A 84 10.21 11.20 -4.53
C ARG A 84 10.17 10.12 -5.61
N LYS A 85 11.14 9.21 -5.65
CA LYS A 85 11.14 8.08 -6.60
C LYS A 85 9.98 7.12 -6.34
N PHE A 86 9.78 6.71 -5.08
CA PHE A 86 8.66 5.84 -4.69
C PHE A 86 7.30 6.50 -4.94
N HIS A 87 7.18 7.77 -4.57
CA HIS A 87 5.96 8.54 -4.78
C HIS A 87 5.55 8.59 -6.26
N ASN A 88 6.50 8.93 -7.14
CA ASN A 88 6.25 9.01 -8.58
C ASN A 88 5.94 7.63 -9.18
N GLU A 89 6.69 6.58 -8.79
CA GLU A 89 6.47 5.22 -9.29
C GLU A 89 5.08 4.71 -8.92
N ALA A 90 4.66 4.88 -7.68
CA ALA A 90 3.33 4.47 -7.22
C ALA A 90 2.21 5.24 -7.93
N ARG A 91 2.34 6.58 -8.05
CA ARG A 91 1.40 7.44 -8.76
C ARG A 91 1.27 7.02 -10.23
N ASP A 92 2.38 6.80 -10.91
CA ASP A 92 2.39 6.46 -12.32
C ASP A 92 1.76 5.08 -12.59
N ILE A 93 1.90 4.13 -11.65
CA ILE A 93 1.22 2.83 -11.75
C ILE A 93 -0.29 3.00 -11.51
N LEU A 94 -0.71 3.75 -10.48
CA LEU A 94 -2.12 4.04 -10.21
C LEU A 94 -2.78 4.66 -11.45
N ASN A 95 -2.23 5.74 -11.97
CA ASN A 95 -2.80 6.50 -13.09
C ASN A 95 -2.86 5.68 -14.39
N ARG A 96 -1.84 4.86 -14.68
CA ARG A 96 -1.86 3.97 -15.85
C ARG A 96 -2.97 2.93 -15.79
N ASN A 97 -3.39 2.55 -14.59
CA ASN A 97 -4.46 1.58 -14.36
C ASN A 97 -5.82 2.24 -14.12
N GLY A 98 -5.92 3.58 -14.29
CA GLY A 98 -7.18 4.31 -14.18
C GLY A 98 -7.66 4.53 -12.75
N TYR A 99 -6.75 4.47 -11.78
CA TYR A 99 -7.03 4.78 -10.38
C TYR A 99 -6.52 6.16 -10.00
N ASP A 100 -7.34 6.89 -9.25
CA ASP A 100 -6.93 8.13 -8.61
C ASP A 100 -6.20 7.84 -7.29
N GLU A 101 -5.24 8.70 -6.96
CA GLU A 101 -4.52 8.64 -5.70
C GLU A 101 -5.47 8.98 -4.53
N LYS A 102 -5.39 8.21 -3.46
CA LYS A 102 -6.14 8.49 -2.23
C LYS A 102 -5.31 9.37 -1.29
N GLY A 103 -5.95 10.35 -0.68
CA GLY A 103 -5.34 11.16 0.37
C GLY A 103 -4.88 10.33 1.59
N LEU A 104 -4.20 10.96 2.54
CA LEU A 104 -3.38 10.38 3.62
C LEU A 104 -4.10 9.49 4.67
N GLY A 105 -5.32 9.00 4.45
CA GLY A 105 -6.19 8.35 5.42
C GLY A 105 -5.52 7.36 6.41
N THR A 106 -4.74 6.39 5.92
CA THR A 106 -4.08 5.39 6.79
C THR A 106 -2.92 6.00 7.60
N PHE A 107 -2.31 7.06 7.08
CA PHE A 107 -1.16 7.73 7.68
C PHE A 107 -1.53 8.94 8.56
N GLU A 108 -2.80 9.24 8.72
CA GLU A 108 -3.24 10.41 9.49
C GLU A 108 -2.68 10.41 10.93
N LYS A 109 -2.60 9.25 11.56
CA LYS A 109 -2.03 9.11 12.91
C LYS A 109 -0.52 9.38 12.95
N ILE A 110 0.22 8.85 11.96
CA ILE A 110 1.67 9.05 11.86
C ILE A 110 1.96 10.49 11.52
N ARG A 111 1.23 11.06 10.57
CA ARG A 111 1.32 12.48 10.22
C ARG A 111 1.02 13.37 11.42
N THR A 112 -0.06 13.09 12.17
CA THR A 112 -0.41 13.86 13.38
C THR A 112 0.71 13.78 14.40
N TYR A 113 1.28 12.58 14.63
CA TYR A 113 2.44 12.41 15.52
C TYR A 113 3.62 13.29 15.09
N LEU A 114 4.02 13.23 13.83
CA LEU A 114 5.14 14.00 13.30
C LEU A 114 4.86 15.52 13.38
N MET A 115 3.68 15.97 12.97
CA MET A 115 3.30 17.38 12.99
C MET A 115 3.23 17.94 14.41
N VAL A 116 2.71 17.20 15.38
CA VAL A 116 2.68 17.63 16.79
C VAL A 116 4.10 17.77 17.33
N ASN A 117 4.97 16.79 17.05
CA ASN A 117 6.36 16.84 17.50
C ASN A 117 7.11 18.03 16.87
N LEU A 118 6.91 18.29 15.58
CA LEU A 118 7.48 19.46 14.89
C LEU A 118 7.00 20.79 15.51
N GLN A 119 5.69 20.94 15.72
CA GLN A 119 5.09 22.18 16.24
C GLN A 119 5.42 22.45 17.70
N THR A 120 5.67 21.41 18.49
CA THR A 120 5.99 21.51 19.91
C THR A 120 7.48 21.32 20.20
N MET A 121 8.30 21.23 19.17
CA MET A 121 9.72 20.99 19.29
C MET A 121 10.39 22.21 19.94
N ALA A 122 10.84 22.00 21.18
CA ALA A 122 11.63 22.98 21.93
C ALA A 122 13.14 22.72 21.82
N ASP A 123 13.51 21.53 21.31
CA ASP A 123 14.86 21.05 21.11
C ASP A 123 15.02 20.65 19.63
N ASP A 124 15.70 21.48 18.87
CA ASP A 124 16.02 21.30 17.45
C ASP A 124 17.38 20.62 17.24
N SER A 125 17.94 20.03 18.29
CA SER A 125 19.21 19.32 18.20
C SER A 125 19.14 18.16 17.18
N THR A 126 20.26 17.94 16.53
CA THR A 126 20.48 16.83 15.57
C THR A 126 19.98 15.49 16.11
N SER A 127 20.29 15.18 17.37
CA SER A 127 19.86 13.96 18.04
C SER A 127 18.34 13.89 18.26
N HIS A 128 17.69 15.00 18.58
CA HIS A 128 16.23 15.03 18.75
C HIS A 128 15.51 14.81 17.41
N ILE A 129 15.95 15.50 16.37
CA ILE A 129 15.42 15.33 15.01
C ILE A 129 15.58 13.87 14.53
N ALA A 130 16.79 13.31 14.69
CA ALA A 130 17.06 11.92 14.31
C ALA A 130 16.14 10.93 15.05
N ARG A 131 15.96 11.10 16.36
CA ARG A 131 15.09 10.24 17.17
C ARG A 131 13.64 10.30 16.72
N MET A 132 13.11 11.49 16.42
CA MET A 132 11.75 11.68 15.94
C MET A 132 11.55 10.99 14.58
N LEU A 133 12.49 11.13 13.66
CA LEU A 133 12.45 10.47 12.36
C LEU A 133 12.53 8.95 12.47
N ILE A 134 13.43 8.41 13.30
CA ILE A 134 13.53 6.97 13.57
C ILE A 134 12.19 6.42 14.07
N GLN A 135 11.53 7.11 14.98
CA GLN A 135 10.24 6.68 15.48
C GLN A 135 9.15 6.73 14.41
N GLY A 136 9.09 7.78 13.59
CA GLY A 136 8.15 7.90 12.47
C GLY A 136 8.34 6.79 11.43
N SER A 137 9.57 6.56 10.98
CA SER A 137 9.90 5.48 10.02
C SER A 137 9.60 4.09 10.61
N SER A 138 9.89 3.86 11.88
CA SER A 138 9.56 2.57 12.54
C SER A 138 8.05 2.28 12.56
N MET A 139 7.21 3.29 12.67
CA MET A 139 5.76 3.14 12.55
C MET A 139 5.36 2.80 11.10
N GLY A 140 5.96 3.45 10.11
CA GLY A 140 5.77 3.15 8.68
C GLY A 140 6.18 1.73 8.33
N ILE A 141 7.39 1.31 8.71
CA ILE A 141 7.90 -0.07 8.53
C ILE A 141 6.92 -1.10 9.10
N THR A 142 6.45 -0.88 10.33
CA THR A 142 5.51 -1.80 11.00
C THR A 142 4.22 -1.97 10.20
N GLU A 143 3.64 -0.90 9.66
CA GLU A 143 2.44 -0.97 8.85
C GLU A 143 2.72 -1.60 7.46
N ALA A 144 3.88 -1.36 6.86
CA ALA A 144 4.30 -2.01 5.61
C ALA A 144 4.40 -3.53 5.77
N VAL A 145 5.11 -4.00 6.81
CA VAL A 145 5.26 -5.44 7.14
C VAL A 145 3.90 -6.09 7.37
N LYS A 146 3.03 -5.44 8.13
CA LYS A 146 1.67 -5.94 8.39
C LYS A 146 0.86 -6.11 7.11
N LYS A 147 0.92 -5.13 6.19
CA LYS A 147 0.25 -5.22 4.88
C LYS A 147 0.85 -6.33 4.01
N LEU A 148 2.17 -6.46 3.96
CA LEU A 148 2.85 -7.53 3.23
C LEU A 148 2.41 -8.93 3.69
N HIS A 149 2.22 -9.13 4.99
CA HIS A 149 1.69 -10.38 5.53
C HIS A 149 0.19 -10.57 5.22
N GLN A 150 -0.60 -9.50 5.35
CA GLN A 150 -2.05 -9.56 5.15
C GLN A 150 -2.43 -9.96 3.72
N TYR A 151 -1.67 -9.48 2.73
CA TYR A 151 -1.96 -9.65 1.30
C TYR A 151 -0.92 -10.49 0.57
N GLU A 152 -0.21 -11.39 1.25
CA GLU A 152 0.94 -12.12 0.74
C GLU A 152 0.72 -12.78 -0.64
N ASN A 153 -0.50 -13.28 -0.90
CA ASN A 153 -0.87 -14.00 -2.11
C ASN A 153 -1.84 -13.24 -3.02
N ASP A 154 -2.24 -12.04 -2.64
CA ASP A 154 -3.33 -11.29 -3.30
C ASP A 154 -2.84 -10.06 -4.06
N VAL A 155 -1.52 -9.82 -4.12
CA VAL A 155 -0.89 -8.66 -4.75
C VAL A 155 0.00 -9.11 -5.90
N GLU A 156 0.01 -8.33 -7.00
CA GLU A 156 0.92 -8.53 -8.12
C GLU A 156 2.39 -8.42 -7.68
N LYS A 157 3.25 -9.30 -8.24
CA LYS A 157 4.64 -9.44 -7.81
C LYS A 157 5.44 -8.13 -7.89
N ASP A 158 5.20 -7.32 -8.90
CA ASP A 158 5.96 -6.07 -9.08
C ASP A 158 5.49 -4.99 -8.11
N ILE A 159 4.21 -4.98 -7.76
CA ILE A 159 3.65 -4.09 -6.74
C ILE A 159 4.11 -4.51 -5.34
N LYS A 160 4.15 -5.83 -5.07
CA LYS A 160 4.74 -6.36 -3.83
C LYS A 160 6.19 -5.94 -3.67
N LYS A 161 7.01 -6.08 -4.73
CA LYS A 161 8.41 -5.66 -4.74
C LYS A 161 8.57 -4.15 -4.50
N LEU A 162 7.67 -3.33 -5.02
CA LEU A 162 7.71 -1.89 -4.76
C LEU A 162 7.53 -1.59 -3.28
N MET A 163 6.60 -2.28 -2.61
CA MET A 163 6.40 -2.17 -1.16
C MET A 163 7.61 -2.68 -0.37
N GLU A 164 8.17 -3.83 -0.74
CA GLU A 164 9.36 -4.41 -0.12
C GLU A 164 10.56 -3.45 -0.25
N ARG A 165 10.78 -2.85 -1.41
CA ARG A 165 11.82 -1.83 -1.64
C ARG A 165 11.61 -0.58 -0.79
N LEU A 166 10.37 -0.14 -0.61
CA LEU A 166 10.07 0.99 0.29
C LEU A 166 10.41 0.63 1.73
N GLN A 167 10.04 -0.57 2.20
CA GLN A 167 10.39 -1.05 3.54
C GLN A 167 11.91 -1.07 3.75
N GLU A 168 12.66 -1.68 2.83
CA GLU A 168 14.13 -1.72 2.88
C GLU A 168 14.74 -0.31 2.93
N PHE A 169 14.23 0.60 2.11
CA PHE A 169 14.67 2.00 2.09
C PHE A 169 14.42 2.71 3.44
N GLU A 170 13.28 2.48 4.06
CA GLU A 170 12.95 3.01 5.39
C GLU A 170 13.88 2.45 6.46
N GLU A 171 14.17 1.15 6.44
CA GLU A 171 15.09 0.49 7.36
C GLU A 171 16.50 1.04 7.21
N GLU A 172 17.00 1.22 5.98
CA GLU A 172 18.28 1.86 5.72
C GLU A 172 18.35 3.30 6.24
N ASN A 173 17.26 4.06 6.10
CA ASN A 173 17.18 5.43 6.60
C ASN A 173 17.25 5.46 8.14
N VAL A 174 16.55 4.53 8.81
CA VAL A 174 16.63 4.36 10.27
C VAL A 174 18.09 4.09 10.71
N GLU A 175 18.81 3.19 10.02
CA GLU A 175 20.20 2.91 10.36
C GLU A 175 21.11 4.15 10.16
N LYS A 176 20.93 4.91 9.09
CA LYS A 176 21.69 6.14 8.85
C LYS A 176 21.38 7.22 9.91
N LEU A 177 20.11 7.33 10.33
CA LEU A 177 19.71 8.31 11.35
C LEU A 177 20.27 7.99 12.73
N LYS A 178 20.56 6.73 13.04
CA LYS A 178 21.23 6.34 14.31
C LYS A 178 22.62 6.95 14.47
N GLU A 179 23.29 7.33 13.39
CA GLU A 179 24.61 8.00 13.46
C GLU A 179 24.52 9.40 14.08
N PHE A 180 23.31 9.95 14.20
CA PHE A 180 23.04 11.28 14.74
C PHE A 180 22.48 11.28 16.19
N LEU A 181 22.38 10.10 16.83
CA LEU A 181 21.85 9.97 18.21
C LEU A 181 22.87 10.37 19.31
#